data_b96f47787f52948b52bd40941178291e
#
_entry.id   b96f47787f52948b52bd40941178291e
#
_cell.length_a   1.000
_cell.length_b   1.000
_cell.length_c   1.000
_cell.angle_alpha   90.00
_cell.angle_beta   90.00
_cell.angle_gamma   90.00
#
_symmetry.space_group_name_H-M   'P 1'
#
loop_
_entity.id
_entity.type
_entity.pdbx_description
1 polymer ?
#
loop_
_entity_poly.entity_id
_entity_poly.type
_entity_poly.pdbx_seq_one_letter_code
_entity_poly.pdbx_strand_id
1 'polypeptide(L)'
;MAGDHYFLELEPPEERLRTAPHVVIVGGGFAGIHACKALKDSDVRITLIDKRNFNLFQPLLYQVSTGLVSRGDVATPLRELVGVQRNVQVLLGEVTQVYPEGKQIVFNGKAYNYDYLVLATGSGSTFFGHDEWRTFAPPMK
;
A
#
# COMPACT_ATOMS: atom_id res chain seq x y z
N MET A 1 -18.98 21.73 -0.87
CA MET A 1 -17.62 22.28 -0.83
C MET A 1 -16.69 21.14 -1.19
N ALA A 2 -16.05 21.23 -2.35
CA ALA A 2 -15.22 20.20 -2.91
C ALA A 2 -13.90 20.16 -2.12
N GLY A 3 -13.55 19.00 -1.59
CA GLY A 3 -12.26 18.78 -0.98
C GLY A 3 -11.19 18.73 -2.04
N ASP A 4 -10.31 19.72 -2.02
CA ASP A 4 -9.15 19.81 -2.90
C ASP A 4 -8.30 18.57 -2.75
N HIS A 5 -8.23 17.80 -3.83
CA HIS A 5 -7.33 16.69 -3.97
C HIS A 5 -5.90 17.23 -4.00
N TYR A 6 -5.18 17.11 -2.91
CA TYR A 6 -3.73 17.27 -2.89
C TYR A 6 -3.10 16.12 -3.70
N PHE A 7 -3.16 16.23 -5.01
CA PHE A 7 -2.21 15.56 -5.89
C PHE A 7 -0.90 16.33 -5.73
N LEU A 8 -0.03 15.88 -4.84
CA LEU A 8 1.36 16.22 -4.95
C LEU A 8 1.81 15.69 -6.31
N GLU A 9 2.01 16.58 -7.27
CA GLU A 9 2.76 16.30 -8.48
C GLU A 9 4.16 15.89 -8.03
N LEU A 10 4.34 14.58 -7.88
CA LEU A 10 5.67 14.02 -7.72
C LEU A 10 6.38 14.24 -9.03
N GLU A 11 7.64 14.66 -8.98
CA GLU A 11 8.46 14.85 -10.17
C GLU A 11 8.25 13.69 -11.14
N PRO A 12 8.03 13.97 -12.43
CA PRO A 12 7.79 12.91 -13.40
C PRO A 12 8.99 11.94 -13.35
N PRO A 13 8.75 10.63 -13.38
CA PRO A 13 9.84 9.67 -13.44
C PRO A 13 10.73 10.03 -14.65
N GLU A 14 12.04 9.80 -14.51
CA GLU A 14 13.02 9.99 -15.58
C GLU A 14 12.41 9.49 -16.90
N GLU A 15 12.70 10.16 -18.01
CA GLU A 15 12.09 9.90 -19.33
C GLU A 15 12.14 8.39 -19.69
N ARG A 16 13.20 7.71 -19.26
CA ARG A 16 13.39 6.26 -19.33
C ARG A 16 12.26 5.46 -18.66
N LEU A 17 11.71 5.95 -17.54
CA LEU A 17 10.68 5.23 -16.79
C LEU A 17 9.28 5.44 -17.37
N ARG A 18 9.09 6.39 -18.29
CA ARG A 18 7.77 6.60 -18.93
C ARG A 18 7.36 5.45 -19.84
N THR A 19 8.32 4.80 -20.50
CA THR A 19 8.10 3.67 -21.41
C THR A 19 8.37 2.32 -20.75
N ALA A 20 8.90 2.32 -19.51
CA ALA A 20 9.19 1.11 -18.76
C ALA A 20 7.90 0.36 -18.37
N PRO A 21 7.94 -0.99 -18.25
CA PRO A 21 6.80 -1.76 -17.78
C PRO A 21 6.28 -1.25 -16.44
N HIS A 22 4.96 -1.17 -16.32
CA HIS A 22 4.30 -0.66 -15.13
C HIS A 22 3.93 -1.80 -14.18
N VAL A 23 4.53 -1.81 -13.02
CA VAL A 23 4.22 -2.74 -11.92
C VAL A 23 3.34 -2.03 -10.90
N VAL A 24 2.13 -2.53 -10.71
CA VAL A 24 1.25 -2.08 -9.63
C VAL A 24 1.36 -3.04 -8.46
N ILE A 25 1.61 -2.51 -7.27
CA ILE A 25 1.68 -3.27 -6.02
C ILE A 25 0.55 -2.77 -5.11
N VAL A 26 -0.38 -3.66 -4.77
CA VAL A 26 -1.51 -3.35 -3.90
C VAL A 26 -1.24 -3.86 -2.49
N GLY A 27 -1.06 -2.93 -1.56
CA GLY A 27 -0.76 -3.18 -0.15
C GLY A 27 0.67 -2.79 0.24
N GLY A 28 0.80 -1.83 1.15
CA GLY A 28 2.06 -1.32 1.73
C GLY A 28 2.48 -2.04 3.01
N GLY A 29 2.11 -3.31 3.15
CA GLY A 29 2.58 -4.19 4.21
C GLY A 29 3.98 -4.75 3.94
N PHE A 30 4.39 -5.76 4.73
CA PHE A 30 5.72 -6.38 4.58
C PHE A 30 5.98 -6.84 3.15
N ALA A 31 5.06 -7.60 2.55
CA ALA A 31 5.24 -8.14 1.22
C ALA A 31 5.35 -7.05 0.15
N GLY A 32 4.49 -6.02 0.18
CA GLY A 32 4.51 -4.94 -0.80
C GLY A 32 5.77 -4.09 -0.72
N ILE A 33 6.23 -3.75 0.48
CA ILE A 33 7.47 -3.00 0.69
C ILE A 33 8.68 -3.82 0.21
N HIS A 34 8.73 -5.12 0.54
CA HIS A 34 9.83 -5.99 0.07
C HIS A 34 9.82 -6.15 -1.45
N ALA A 35 8.64 -6.25 -2.09
CA ALA A 35 8.52 -6.26 -3.54
C ALA A 35 9.05 -4.97 -4.17
N CYS A 36 8.69 -3.79 -3.63
CA CYS A 36 9.27 -2.51 -4.06
C CYS A 36 10.80 -2.52 -3.97
N LYS A 37 11.33 -2.94 -2.81
CA LYS A 37 12.79 -2.95 -2.57
C LYS A 37 13.52 -3.93 -3.49
N ALA A 38 12.92 -5.09 -3.77
CA ALA A 38 13.51 -6.09 -4.69
C ALA A 38 13.58 -5.58 -6.13
N LEU A 39 12.66 -4.69 -6.53
CA LEU A 39 12.60 -4.12 -7.88
C LEU A 39 13.32 -2.75 -7.99
N LYS A 40 14.06 -2.33 -6.96
CA LYS A 40 14.69 -1.01 -6.90
C LYS A 40 15.55 -0.68 -8.10
N ASP A 41 16.38 -1.63 -8.53
CA ASP A 41 17.36 -1.44 -9.59
C ASP A 41 16.89 -2.02 -10.94
N SER A 42 15.60 -2.39 -11.03
CA SER A 42 14.98 -2.91 -12.26
C SER A 42 14.46 -1.77 -13.13
N ASP A 43 14.47 -1.95 -14.45
CA ASP A 43 13.90 -1.02 -15.41
C ASP A 43 12.37 -1.18 -15.47
N VAL A 44 11.71 -0.84 -14.36
CA VAL A 44 10.26 -0.85 -14.22
C VAL A 44 9.78 0.41 -13.50
N ARG A 45 8.58 0.83 -13.79
CA ARG A 45 7.87 1.88 -13.05
C ARG A 45 6.93 1.21 -12.04
N ILE A 46 7.06 1.56 -10.77
CA ILE A 46 6.28 0.93 -9.68
C ILE A 46 5.27 1.93 -9.13
N THR A 47 4.03 1.50 -8.98
CA THR A 47 3.01 2.21 -8.20
C THR A 47 2.60 1.35 -7.01
N LEU A 48 2.98 1.79 -5.81
CA LEU A 48 2.54 1.18 -4.55
C LEU A 48 1.27 1.86 -4.08
N ILE A 49 0.18 1.10 -3.94
CA ILE A 49 -1.13 1.61 -3.50
C ILE A 49 -1.48 0.98 -2.16
N ASP A 50 -1.79 1.80 -1.17
CA ASP A 50 -2.32 1.33 0.12
C ASP A 50 -3.41 2.29 0.62
N LYS A 51 -4.39 1.76 1.33
CA LYS A 51 -5.44 2.54 1.98
C LYS A 51 -4.95 3.32 3.20
N ARG A 52 -3.75 3.03 3.67
CA ARG A 52 -3.02 3.74 4.73
C ARG A 52 -1.69 4.21 4.18
N ASN A 53 -1.23 5.38 4.57
CA ASN A 53 0.06 5.92 4.12
C ASN A 53 1.26 5.47 4.98
N PHE A 54 1.06 4.45 5.82
CA PHE A 54 2.09 3.92 6.71
C PHE A 54 2.10 2.40 6.75
N ASN A 55 3.27 1.84 6.96
CA ASN A 55 3.44 0.44 7.32
C ASN A 55 3.28 0.28 8.83
N LEU A 56 2.50 -0.72 9.22
CA LEU A 56 2.33 -1.08 10.62
C LEU A 56 3.19 -2.30 10.94
N PHE A 57 4.16 -2.14 11.86
CA PHE A 57 4.97 -3.25 12.33
C PHE A 57 4.18 -4.11 13.33
N GLN A 58 3.34 -4.99 12.79
CA GLN A 58 2.39 -5.80 13.54
C GLN A 58 2.99 -6.62 14.71
N PRO A 59 4.22 -7.16 14.63
CA PRO A 59 4.79 -7.94 15.73
C PRO A 59 4.89 -7.19 17.06
N LEU A 60 4.90 -5.86 17.04
CA LEU A 60 4.96 -5.03 18.26
C LEU A 60 3.61 -4.47 18.72
N LEU A 61 2.49 -4.82 18.08
CA LEU A 61 1.17 -4.28 18.46
C LEU A 61 0.77 -4.65 19.89
N TYR A 62 1.15 -5.83 20.37
CA TYR A 62 0.89 -6.24 21.76
C TYR A 62 1.62 -5.33 22.77
N GLN A 63 2.81 -4.82 22.43
CA GLN A 63 3.53 -3.85 23.27
C GLN A 63 2.88 -2.48 23.24
N VAL A 64 2.29 -2.08 22.11
CA VAL A 64 1.49 -0.86 22.03
C VAL A 64 0.25 -0.98 22.90
N SER A 65 -0.44 -2.13 22.88
CA SER A 65 -1.65 -2.35 23.70
C SER A 65 -1.37 -2.36 25.20
N THR A 66 -0.14 -2.70 25.61
CA THR A 66 0.29 -2.68 27.02
C THR A 66 1.00 -1.38 27.41
N GLY A 67 1.12 -0.40 26.49
CA GLY A 67 1.75 0.89 26.76
C GLY A 67 3.29 0.88 26.81
N LEU A 68 3.93 -0.23 26.41
CA LEU A 68 5.39 -0.35 26.41
C LEU A 68 6.05 0.36 25.22
N VAL A 69 5.33 0.47 24.10
CA VAL A 69 5.81 1.10 22.86
C VAL A 69 4.77 2.09 22.38
N SER A 70 5.18 3.24 21.85
CA SER A 70 4.25 4.23 21.31
C SER A 70 3.69 3.78 19.94
N ARG A 71 2.52 4.32 19.58
CA ARG A 71 1.94 4.07 18.25
C ARG A 71 2.83 4.57 17.11
N GLY A 72 3.57 5.66 17.34
CA GLY A 72 4.50 6.22 16.35
C GLY A 72 5.69 5.30 16.05
N ASP A 73 6.16 4.54 17.04
CA ASP A 73 7.32 3.66 16.89
C ASP A 73 7.05 2.43 16.02
N VAL A 74 5.77 2.08 15.84
CA VAL A 74 5.35 0.90 15.06
C VAL A 74 4.70 1.27 13.72
N ALA A 75 4.55 2.57 13.43
CA ALA A 75 3.91 3.08 12.22
C ALA A 75 4.88 3.95 11.42
N THR A 76 5.51 3.39 10.40
CA THR A 76 6.47 4.12 9.55
C THR A 76 5.80 4.55 8.26
N PRO A 77 5.89 5.83 7.84
CA PRO A 77 5.35 6.29 6.57
C PRO A 77 5.88 5.49 5.38
N LEU A 78 5.00 5.08 4.45
CA LEU A 78 5.40 4.30 3.28
C LEU A 78 6.44 5.03 2.43
N ARG A 79 6.30 6.33 2.27
CA ARG A 79 7.25 7.15 1.51
C ARG A 79 8.64 7.20 2.13
N GLU A 80 8.75 7.08 3.43
CA GLU A 80 10.03 6.98 4.12
C GLU A 80 10.71 5.63 3.83
N LEU A 81 9.94 4.56 3.77
CA LEU A 81 10.44 3.20 3.54
C LEU A 81 10.89 2.93 2.11
N VAL A 82 10.25 3.55 1.12
CA VAL A 82 10.49 3.33 -0.31
C VAL A 82 10.77 4.60 -1.11
N GLY A 83 10.61 5.80 -0.53
CA GLY A 83 10.67 7.07 -1.23
C GLY A 83 12.07 7.48 -1.73
N VAL A 84 13.12 6.78 -1.31
CA VAL A 84 14.48 6.98 -1.84
C VAL A 84 14.64 6.33 -3.24
N GLN A 85 13.71 5.44 -3.62
CA GLN A 85 13.72 4.78 -4.91
C GLN A 85 13.12 5.70 -5.98
N ARG A 86 13.86 5.92 -7.08
CA ARG A 86 13.41 6.79 -8.18
C ARG A 86 12.27 6.19 -9.00
N ASN A 87 12.14 4.86 -9.00
CA ASN A 87 11.16 4.14 -9.79
C ASN A 87 9.85 3.82 -9.05
N VAL A 88 9.66 4.32 -7.81
CA VAL A 88 8.46 4.05 -7.00
C VAL A 88 7.64 5.32 -6.78
N GLN A 89 6.34 5.22 -7.06
CA GLN A 89 5.32 6.19 -6.65
C GLN A 89 4.41 5.55 -5.60
N VAL A 90 4.16 6.25 -4.50
CA VAL A 90 3.24 5.80 -3.44
C VAL A 90 1.92 6.57 -3.54
N LEU A 91 0.82 5.85 -3.69
CA LEU A 91 -0.53 6.41 -3.75
C LEU A 91 -1.37 5.95 -2.55
N LEU A 92 -2.06 6.90 -1.94
CA LEU A 92 -3.02 6.63 -0.86
C LEU A 92 -4.41 6.40 -1.45
N GLY A 93 -4.99 5.23 -1.16
CA GLY A 93 -6.36 4.91 -1.54
C GLY A 93 -6.61 3.41 -1.60
N GLU A 94 -7.83 3.05 -1.93
CA GLU A 94 -8.29 1.67 -1.94
C GLU A 94 -8.48 1.15 -3.38
N VAL A 95 -7.90 0.00 -3.67
CA VAL A 95 -8.21 -0.76 -4.88
C VAL A 95 -9.46 -1.58 -4.60
N THR A 96 -10.52 -1.30 -5.35
CA THR A 96 -11.84 -1.91 -5.14
C THR A 96 -12.12 -3.06 -6.09
N GLN A 97 -11.50 -3.07 -7.28
CA GLN A 97 -11.70 -4.11 -8.29
C GLN A 97 -10.39 -4.40 -9.03
N VAL A 98 -10.26 -5.63 -9.50
CA VAL A 98 -9.16 -6.09 -10.35
C VAL A 98 -9.75 -6.83 -11.55
N TYR A 99 -9.31 -6.47 -12.75
CA TYR A 99 -9.69 -7.09 -14.02
C TYR A 99 -8.42 -7.70 -14.67
N PRO A 100 -8.10 -8.97 -14.37
CA PRO A 100 -6.84 -9.59 -14.81
C PRO A 100 -6.72 -9.67 -16.33
N GLU A 101 -7.80 -10.03 -17.05
CA GLU A 101 -7.83 -10.15 -18.52
C GLU A 101 -7.53 -8.81 -19.20
N GLY A 102 -8.07 -7.72 -18.67
CA GLY A 102 -7.85 -6.35 -19.16
C GLY A 102 -6.60 -5.68 -18.59
N LYS A 103 -5.85 -6.35 -17.68
CA LYS A 103 -4.74 -5.76 -16.94
C LYS A 103 -5.09 -4.41 -16.34
N GLN A 104 -6.23 -4.33 -15.65
CA GLN A 104 -6.75 -3.11 -15.04
C GLN A 104 -7.09 -3.32 -13.58
N ILE A 105 -6.89 -2.26 -12.79
CA ILE A 105 -7.43 -2.11 -11.44
C ILE A 105 -8.35 -0.90 -11.38
N VAL A 106 -9.32 -0.92 -10.46
CA VAL A 106 -10.09 0.28 -10.09
C VAL A 106 -9.56 0.80 -8.76
N PHE A 107 -9.08 2.03 -8.78
CA PHE A 107 -8.49 2.73 -7.65
C PHE A 107 -9.14 4.11 -7.53
N ASN A 108 -9.72 4.43 -6.37
CA ASN A 108 -10.45 5.68 -6.15
C ASN A 108 -11.50 5.97 -7.25
N GLY A 109 -12.23 4.93 -7.71
CA GLY A 109 -13.27 5.05 -8.72
C GLY A 109 -12.77 5.24 -10.16
N LYS A 110 -11.46 5.19 -10.42
CA LYS A 110 -10.88 5.29 -11.77
C LYS A 110 -10.14 4.02 -12.14
N ALA A 111 -10.20 3.66 -13.44
CA ALA A 111 -9.46 2.52 -13.99
C ALA A 111 -8.00 2.92 -14.28
N TYR A 112 -7.08 2.05 -13.91
CA TYR A 112 -5.64 2.18 -14.16
C TYR A 112 -5.10 0.90 -14.79
N ASN A 113 -4.32 1.05 -15.85
CA ASN A 113 -3.69 -0.08 -16.52
C ASN A 113 -2.37 -0.44 -15.82
N TYR A 114 -2.00 -1.72 -15.92
CA TYR A 114 -0.72 -2.24 -15.47
C TYR A 114 -0.18 -3.29 -16.45
N ASP A 115 1.12 -3.52 -16.43
CA ASP A 115 1.75 -4.65 -17.12
C ASP A 115 1.85 -5.86 -16.17
N TYR A 116 2.20 -5.60 -14.92
CA TYR A 116 2.31 -6.60 -13.83
C TYR A 116 1.58 -6.13 -12.58
N LEU A 117 0.93 -7.06 -11.89
CA LEU A 117 0.20 -6.79 -10.65
C LEU A 117 0.72 -7.69 -9.53
N VAL A 118 1.04 -7.08 -8.38
CA VAL A 118 1.36 -7.77 -7.13
C VAL A 118 0.26 -7.49 -6.13
N LEU A 119 -0.48 -8.52 -5.72
CA LEU A 119 -1.48 -8.43 -4.66
C LEU A 119 -0.84 -8.78 -3.32
N ALA A 120 -0.56 -7.76 -2.51
CA ALA A 120 0.08 -7.85 -1.19
C ALA A 120 -0.83 -7.34 -0.08
N THR A 121 -2.14 -7.58 -0.20
CA THR A 121 -3.19 -6.99 0.65
C THR A 121 -3.20 -7.51 2.08
N GLY A 122 -2.44 -8.57 2.36
CA GLY A 122 -2.35 -9.19 3.68
C GLY A 122 -3.64 -9.95 4.05
N SER A 123 -3.84 -10.11 5.36
CA SER A 123 -5.01 -10.78 5.92
C SER A 123 -5.78 -9.86 6.87
N GLY A 124 -7.07 -10.06 6.98
CA GLY A 124 -7.93 -9.45 7.98
C GLY A 124 -8.13 -10.34 9.21
N SER A 125 -8.66 -9.76 10.28
CA SER A 125 -9.10 -10.51 11.44
C SER A 125 -10.42 -11.23 11.13
N THR A 126 -10.55 -12.47 11.57
CA THR A 126 -11.78 -13.25 11.48
C THR A 126 -12.24 -13.66 12.88
N PHE A 127 -13.53 -13.75 13.08
CA PHE A 127 -14.15 -14.27 14.29
C PHE A 127 -14.80 -15.65 14.07
N PHE A 128 -14.43 -16.33 12.97
CA PHE A 128 -14.88 -17.68 12.64
C PHE A 128 -16.42 -17.86 12.62
N GLY A 129 -17.12 -16.84 12.13
CA GLY A 129 -18.59 -16.80 12.06
C GLY A 129 -19.27 -16.13 13.27
N HIS A 130 -18.51 -15.64 14.24
CA HIS A 130 -19.00 -14.95 15.44
C HIS A 130 -18.71 -13.45 15.36
N ASP A 131 -19.22 -12.78 14.33
CA ASP A 131 -18.95 -11.35 14.09
C ASP A 131 -19.48 -10.43 15.21
N GLU A 132 -20.46 -10.90 16.00
CA GLU A 132 -20.96 -10.22 17.20
C GLU A 132 -19.88 -10.02 18.26
N TRP A 133 -18.83 -10.86 18.30
CA TRP A 133 -17.71 -10.70 19.24
C TRP A 133 -16.89 -9.45 18.98
N ARG A 134 -16.93 -8.90 17.77
CA ARG A 134 -16.21 -7.66 17.41
C ARG A 134 -16.53 -6.48 18.31
N THR A 135 -17.76 -6.46 18.86
CA THR A 135 -18.22 -5.42 19.78
C THR A 135 -17.50 -5.47 21.12
N PHE A 136 -17.18 -6.69 21.59
CA PHE A 136 -16.58 -6.93 22.91
C PHE A 136 -15.08 -7.17 22.86
N ALA A 137 -14.59 -7.67 21.74
CA ALA A 137 -13.19 -8.01 21.52
C ALA A 137 -12.71 -7.43 20.18
N PRO A 138 -12.54 -6.10 20.06
CA PRO A 138 -12.04 -5.51 18.83
C PRO A 138 -10.64 -6.03 18.50
N PRO A 139 -10.35 -6.37 17.24
CA PRO A 139 -9.02 -6.82 16.86
C PRO A 139 -8.00 -5.70 17.00
N MET A 140 -6.75 -6.05 17.32
CA MET A 140 -5.66 -5.09 17.39
C MET A 140 -5.23 -4.53 16.02
N LYS A 141 -5.69 -5.14 14.93
CA LYS A 141 -5.30 -4.81 13.55
C LYS A 141 -6.47 -4.19 12.78
#